data_c0f0df4f264677ce988e023a7bb02839
#
_entry.id   c0f0df4f264677ce988e023a7bb02839
#
_cell.length_a   1.000
_cell.length_b   1.000
_cell.length_c   1.000
_cell.angle_alpha   90.00
_cell.angle_beta   90.00
_cell.angle_gamma   90.00
#
_symmetry.space_group_name_H-M   'P 1'
#
loop_
_entity.id
_entity.type
_entity.pdbx_description
1 polymer ?
#
loop_
_entity_poly.entity_id
_entity_poly.type
_entity_poly.pdbx_seq_one_letter_code
_entity_poly.pdbx_strand_id
1 'polypeptide(L)'
;MDTPPGTSDEHLSIVQFLAEAGIDGAVIVTTPQEISLQDVRKEINFCSKVSLPVLGVVENMSIFVCPKCHKSSTILPASSGGADRLSADTGVPVIARLPLDPIIGKSCDDGASLFADFPDSQVVKAYCELAQRIRETVKPQ
;
A
#
# COMPACT_ATOMS: atom_id res chain seq x y z
N MET A 1 -1.73 -3.71 -11.51
CA MET A 1 -2.35 -2.54 -12.17
C MET A 1 -2.50 -1.46 -11.12
N ASP A 2 -2.07 -0.24 -11.41
CA ASP A 2 -2.24 0.93 -10.55
C ASP A 2 -3.58 1.61 -10.88
N THR A 3 -4.32 2.03 -9.86
CA THR A 3 -5.67 2.62 -10.00
C THR A 3 -5.72 3.95 -9.29
N PRO A 4 -6.57 4.90 -9.73
CA PRO A 4 -6.75 6.18 -9.04
C PRO A 4 -7.33 5.98 -7.63
N PRO A 5 -7.22 6.97 -6.73
CA PRO A 5 -7.80 6.88 -5.40
C PRO A 5 -9.34 6.90 -5.44
N GLY A 6 -9.96 6.27 -4.45
CA GLY A 6 -11.41 6.20 -4.29
C GLY A 6 -12.05 5.05 -5.06
N THR A 7 -13.38 5.08 -5.12
CA THR A 7 -14.19 4.09 -5.82
C THR A 7 -14.93 4.74 -6.97
N SER A 8 -14.45 4.57 -8.18
CA SER A 8 -15.01 5.14 -9.39
C SER A 8 -15.41 4.06 -10.40
N ASP A 9 -16.05 4.45 -11.50
CA ASP A 9 -16.46 3.53 -12.56
C ASP A 9 -15.26 2.83 -13.23
N GLU A 10 -14.07 3.46 -13.19
CA GLU A 10 -12.84 2.86 -13.67
C GLU A 10 -12.49 1.57 -12.91
N HIS A 11 -12.65 1.56 -11.59
CA HIS A 11 -12.39 0.36 -10.78
C HIS A 11 -13.32 -0.79 -11.16
N LEU A 12 -14.61 -0.49 -11.38
CA LEU A 12 -15.57 -1.49 -11.82
C LEU A 12 -15.21 -2.03 -13.21
N SER A 13 -14.83 -1.15 -14.13
CA SER A 13 -14.40 -1.53 -15.48
C SER A 13 -13.17 -2.40 -15.46
N ILE A 14 -12.16 -2.05 -14.64
CA ILE A 14 -10.93 -2.85 -14.47
C ILE A 14 -11.27 -4.26 -13.98
N VAL A 15 -12.10 -4.38 -12.94
CA VAL A 15 -12.50 -5.69 -12.41
C VAL A 15 -13.22 -6.51 -13.48
N GLN A 16 -14.13 -5.90 -14.23
CA GLN A 16 -14.86 -6.58 -15.31
C GLN A 16 -13.94 -7.05 -16.43
N PHE A 17 -13.04 -6.21 -16.92
CA PHE A 17 -12.11 -6.54 -18.01
C PHE A 17 -11.07 -7.59 -17.61
N LEU A 18 -10.65 -7.62 -16.37
CA LEU A 18 -9.67 -8.57 -15.88
C LEU A 18 -10.27 -9.86 -15.31
N ALA A 19 -11.61 -9.94 -15.16
CA ALA A 19 -12.26 -11.10 -14.60
C ALA A 19 -11.93 -12.40 -15.37
N GLU A 20 -11.86 -12.34 -16.71
CA GLU A 20 -11.51 -13.48 -17.55
C GLU A 20 -10.02 -13.87 -17.48
N ALA A 21 -9.15 -12.87 -17.24
CA ALA A 21 -7.70 -13.10 -17.12
C ALA A 21 -7.30 -13.67 -15.75
N GLY A 22 -8.19 -13.60 -14.77
CA GLY A 22 -7.95 -13.94 -13.37
C GLY A 22 -7.30 -12.78 -12.61
N ILE A 23 -7.88 -12.45 -11.47
CA ILE A 23 -7.34 -11.45 -10.52
C ILE A 23 -7.07 -12.16 -9.21
N ASP A 24 -5.82 -12.16 -8.76
CA ASP A 24 -5.42 -12.77 -7.49
C ASP A 24 -5.97 -12.00 -6.29
N GLY A 25 -6.08 -10.69 -6.39
CA GLY A 25 -6.62 -9.82 -5.36
C GLY A 25 -6.17 -8.38 -5.47
N ALA A 26 -6.60 -7.56 -4.52
CA ALA A 26 -6.25 -6.16 -4.40
C ALA A 26 -5.32 -5.92 -3.20
N VAL A 27 -4.33 -5.06 -3.38
CA VAL A 27 -3.53 -4.46 -2.32
C VAL A 27 -3.96 -3.00 -2.21
N ILE A 28 -4.43 -2.59 -1.04
CA ILE A 28 -4.92 -1.23 -0.81
C ILE A 28 -3.84 -0.42 -0.12
N VAL A 29 -3.49 0.73 -0.69
CA VAL A 29 -2.46 1.63 -0.17
C VAL A 29 -3.10 2.83 0.50
N THR A 30 -2.66 3.16 1.71
CA THR A 30 -3.16 4.29 2.50
C THR A 30 -2.05 5.05 3.20
N THR A 31 -2.38 6.19 3.76
CA THR A 31 -1.56 6.87 4.76
C THR A 31 -2.16 6.69 6.16
N PRO A 32 -1.42 7.00 7.27
CA PRO A 32 -1.96 6.86 8.63
C PRO A 32 -3.13 7.78 8.96
N GLN A 33 -3.42 8.78 8.12
CA GLN A 33 -4.41 9.83 8.37
C GLN A 33 -5.84 9.33 8.19
N GLU A 34 -6.75 9.75 9.06
CA GLU A 34 -8.16 9.33 9.02
C GLU A 34 -8.86 9.63 7.69
N ILE A 35 -8.52 10.75 7.05
CA ILE A 35 -9.11 11.11 5.75
C ILE A 35 -8.84 10.04 4.68
N SER A 36 -7.62 9.48 4.65
CA SER A 36 -7.25 8.39 3.75
C SER A 36 -7.94 7.09 4.16
N LEU A 37 -8.02 6.79 5.46
CA LEU A 37 -8.67 5.58 5.97
C LEU A 37 -10.16 5.54 5.67
N GLN A 38 -10.84 6.68 5.58
CA GLN A 38 -12.25 6.75 5.17
C GLN A 38 -12.45 6.25 3.74
N ASP A 39 -11.58 6.63 2.82
CA ASP A 39 -11.66 6.16 1.45
C ASP A 39 -11.27 4.68 1.33
N VAL A 40 -10.27 4.23 2.08
CA VAL A 40 -9.91 2.81 2.15
C VAL A 40 -11.06 1.93 2.64
N ARG A 41 -11.87 2.38 3.62
CA ARG A 41 -13.06 1.63 4.05
C ARG A 41 -14.08 1.48 2.91
N LYS A 42 -14.22 2.50 2.04
CA LYS A 42 -15.08 2.42 0.85
C LYS A 42 -14.51 1.45 -0.17
N GLU A 43 -13.18 1.46 -0.40
CA GLU A 43 -12.49 0.56 -1.31
C GLU A 43 -12.60 -0.90 -0.85
N ILE A 44 -12.40 -1.19 0.44
CA ILE A 44 -12.61 -2.54 1.01
C ILE A 44 -14.06 -3.01 0.79
N ASN A 45 -15.04 -2.13 1.03
CA ASN A 45 -16.46 -2.45 0.80
C ASN A 45 -16.74 -2.68 -0.70
N PHE A 46 -16.14 -1.88 -1.59
CA PHE A 46 -16.22 -2.08 -3.03
C PHE A 46 -15.66 -3.45 -3.42
N CYS A 47 -14.44 -3.80 -3.00
CA CYS A 47 -13.84 -5.10 -3.27
C CYS A 47 -14.73 -6.26 -2.81
N SER A 48 -15.33 -6.15 -1.63
CA SER A 48 -16.30 -7.13 -1.12
C SER A 48 -17.52 -7.28 -2.03
N LYS A 49 -18.07 -6.17 -2.53
CA LYS A 49 -19.26 -6.19 -3.40
C LYS A 49 -18.98 -6.81 -4.78
N VAL A 50 -17.79 -6.65 -5.30
CA VAL A 50 -17.38 -7.22 -6.59
C VAL A 50 -16.68 -8.58 -6.45
N SER A 51 -16.69 -9.16 -5.24
CA SER A 51 -16.04 -10.45 -4.94
C SER A 51 -14.54 -10.48 -5.26
N LEU A 52 -13.86 -9.34 -5.12
CA LEU A 52 -12.41 -9.21 -5.27
C LEU A 52 -11.72 -9.38 -3.92
N PRO A 53 -10.87 -10.41 -3.72
CA PRO A 53 -10.15 -10.58 -2.46
C PRO A 53 -9.23 -9.40 -2.17
N VAL A 54 -9.23 -8.90 -0.92
CA VAL A 54 -8.25 -7.92 -0.45
C VAL A 54 -7.11 -8.68 0.22
N LEU A 55 -5.92 -8.65 -0.38
CA LEU A 55 -4.73 -9.34 0.11
C LEU A 55 -4.16 -8.65 1.37
N GLY A 56 -4.35 -7.34 1.47
CA GLY A 56 -3.96 -6.56 2.64
C GLY A 56 -3.88 -5.07 2.37
N VAL A 57 -3.60 -4.34 3.45
CA VAL A 57 -3.40 -2.89 3.45
C VAL A 57 -1.91 -2.58 3.61
N VAL A 58 -1.42 -1.63 2.84
CA VAL A 58 -0.08 -1.04 2.96
C VAL A 58 -0.22 0.36 3.53
N GLU A 59 0.35 0.60 4.70
CA GLU A 59 0.42 1.94 5.29
C GLU A 59 1.67 2.65 4.78
N ASN A 60 1.49 3.53 3.79
CA ASN A 60 2.56 4.33 3.20
C ASN A 60 2.80 5.60 4.03
N MET A 61 4.00 6.16 3.93
CA MET A 61 4.41 7.36 4.67
C MET A 61 4.23 7.21 6.19
N SER A 62 4.37 5.98 6.71
CA SER A 62 4.11 5.64 8.11
C SER A 62 5.09 6.32 9.07
N ILE A 63 6.34 6.46 8.66
CA ILE A 63 7.41 7.06 9.46
C ILE A 63 8.40 7.76 8.53
N PHE A 64 8.98 8.86 9.01
CA PHE A 64 10.09 9.52 8.35
C PHE A 64 11.39 9.22 9.09
N VAL A 65 12.42 8.80 8.34
CA VAL A 65 13.77 8.60 8.88
C VAL A 65 14.68 9.69 8.33
N CYS A 66 15.24 10.50 9.21
CA CYS A 66 16.13 11.58 8.79
C CYS A 66 17.41 11.01 8.15
N PRO A 67 17.75 11.37 6.91
CA PRO A 67 18.93 10.83 6.24
C PRO A 67 20.26 11.29 6.86
N LYS A 68 20.25 12.37 7.68
CA LYS A 68 21.45 12.91 8.32
C LYS A 68 21.71 12.30 9.71
N CYS A 69 20.69 12.14 10.53
CA CYS A 69 20.86 11.72 11.92
C CYS A 69 20.18 10.37 12.22
N HIS A 70 19.53 9.75 11.26
CA HIS A 70 18.81 8.47 11.36
C HIS A 70 17.75 8.42 12.48
N LYS A 71 17.33 9.57 13.00
CA LYS A 71 16.21 9.65 13.95
C LYS A 71 14.90 9.50 13.21
N SER A 72 14.04 8.64 13.77
CA SER A 72 12.69 8.45 13.28
C SER A 72 11.74 9.51 13.85
N SER A 73 10.81 9.97 13.02
CA SER A 73 9.73 10.86 13.43
C SER A 73 8.44 10.57 12.67
N THR A 74 7.31 10.76 13.34
CA THR A 74 5.99 10.63 12.72
C THR A 74 5.59 12.01 12.17
N ILE A 75 5.50 12.11 10.85
CA ILE A 75 5.07 13.34 10.16
C ILE A 75 3.55 13.33 9.96
N LEU A 76 3.00 12.17 9.62
CA LEU A 76 1.56 11.99 9.44
C LEU A 76 1.01 11.21 10.65
N PRO A 77 0.39 11.89 11.64
CA PRO A 77 -0.06 11.21 12.85
C PRO A 77 -1.28 10.33 12.57
N ALA A 78 -1.25 9.13 13.13
CA ALA A 78 -2.38 8.19 13.14
C ALA A 78 -3.37 8.56 14.24
N SER A 79 -4.01 9.73 14.16
CA SER A 79 -4.87 10.29 15.22
C SER A 79 -6.07 9.41 15.59
N SER A 80 -6.52 8.57 14.66
CA SER A 80 -7.63 7.61 14.86
C SER A 80 -7.17 6.16 14.99
N GLY A 81 -5.86 5.92 15.16
CA GLY A 81 -5.28 4.59 15.28
C GLY A 81 -4.72 3.99 13.98
N GLY A 82 -4.73 4.75 12.87
CA GLY A 82 -4.08 4.37 11.62
C GLY A 82 -4.58 3.05 11.02
N ALA A 83 -3.70 2.41 10.27
CA ALA A 83 -4.01 1.13 9.62
C ALA A 83 -4.25 -0.02 10.63
N ASP A 84 -3.74 0.04 11.85
CA ASP A 84 -4.00 -0.96 12.88
C ASP A 84 -5.48 -0.96 13.30
N ARG A 85 -6.05 0.22 13.50
CA ARG A 85 -7.49 0.35 13.80
C ARG A 85 -8.34 -0.10 12.62
N LEU A 86 -7.97 0.29 11.40
CA LEU A 86 -8.64 -0.17 10.19
C LEU A 86 -8.64 -1.70 10.09
N SER A 87 -7.49 -2.32 10.34
CA SER A 87 -7.35 -3.78 10.32
C SER A 87 -8.24 -4.46 11.37
N ALA A 88 -8.29 -3.91 12.59
CA ALA A 88 -9.16 -4.43 13.63
C ALA A 88 -10.66 -4.33 13.27
N ASP A 89 -11.05 -3.23 12.64
CA ASP A 89 -12.45 -2.96 12.27
C ASP A 89 -12.91 -3.77 11.03
N THR A 90 -12.01 -4.06 10.09
CA THR A 90 -12.34 -4.70 8.80
C THR A 90 -11.92 -6.15 8.68
N GLY A 91 -11.01 -6.60 9.54
CA GLY A 91 -10.38 -7.93 9.43
C GLY A 91 -9.32 -8.03 8.33
N VAL A 92 -9.06 -6.96 7.58
CA VAL A 92 -8.03 -6.94 6.53
C VAL A 92 -6.65 -6.68 7.14
N PRO A 93 -5.64 -7.55 6.91
CA PRO A 93 -4.34 -7.40 7.54
C PRO A 93 -3.53 -6.21 7.00
N VAL A 94 -2.74 -5.58 7.87
CA VAL A 94 -1.67 -4.66 7.44
C VAL A 94 -0.47 -5.50 7.02
N ILE A 95 -0.16 -5.50 5.73
CA ILE A 95 0.90 -6.34 5.15
C ILE A 95 2.26 -5.64 5.04
N ALA A 96 2.27 -4.30 5.04
CA ALA A 96 3.51 -3.53 5.10
C ALA A 96 3.30 -2.12 5.65
N ARG A 97 4.39 -1.54 6.16
CA ARG A 97 4.52 -0.11 6.44
C ARG A 97 5.72 0.43 5.71
N LEU A 98 5.49 1.39 4.83
CA LEU A 98 6.53 2.00 4.01
C LEU A 98 6.93 3.35 4.61
N PRO A 99 8.22 3.62 4.76
CA PRO A 99 8.67 4.90 5.27
C PRO A 99 8.50 6.02 4.23
N LEU A 100 8.37 7.24 4.71
CA LEU A 100 8.56 8.44 3.89
C LEU A 100 10.05 8.69 3.75
N ASP A 101 10.59 8.51 2.54
CA ASP A 101 12.00 8.72 2.24
C ASP A 101 12.16 9.59 0.98
N PRO A 102 12.87 10.72 1.07
CA PRO A 102 13.10 11.62 -0.08
C PRO A 102 13.80 10.96 -1.26
N ILE A 103 14.56 9.87 -1.04
CA ILE A 103 15.25 9.18 -2.13
C ILE A 103 14.26 8.55 -3.12
N ILE A 104 13.05 8.18 -2.68
CA ILE A 104 12.01 7.64 -3.56
C ILE A 104 11.64 8.69 -4.60
N GLY A 105 11.25 9.89 -4.12
CA GLY A 105 10.88 10.99 -5.01
C GLY A 105 12.00 11.33 -5.99
N LYS A 106 13.21 11.47 -5.49
CA LYS A 106 14.38 11.75 -6.35
C LYS A 106 14.59 10.67 -7.42
N SER A 107 14.56 9.40 -7.05
CA SER A 107 14.72 8.30 -8.02
C SER A 107 13.61 8.31 -9.07
N CYS A 108 12.37 8.61 -8.67
CA CYS A 108 11.25 8.74 -9.60
C CYS A 108 11.43 9.92 -10.56
N ASP A 109 11.85 11.08 -10.07
CA ASP A 109 12.07 12.28 -10.88
C ASP A 109 13.20 12.08 -11.88
N ASP A 110 14.27 11.39 -11.46
CA ASP A 110 15.44 11.09 -12.29
C ASP A 110 15.19 9.89 -13.25
N GLY A 111 14.08 9.17 -13.12
CA GLY A 111 13.82 7.93 -13.85
C GLY A 111 14.82 6.82 -13.52
N ALA A 112 15.43 6.88 -12.33
CA ALA A 112 16.43 5.96 -11.84
C ALA A 112 15.80 4.79 -11.07
N SER A 113 16.50 3.64 -11.05
CA SER A 113 16.02 2.48 -10.29
C SER A 113 16.43 2.56 -8.84
N LEU A 114 15.49 2.85 -7.95
CA LEU A 114 15.72 2.83 -6.50
C LEU A 114 16.35 1.50 -6.03
N PHE A 115 15.94 0.38 -6.61
CA PHE A 115 16.43 -0.96 -6.25
C PHE A 115 17.88 -1.20 -6.70
N ALA A 116 18.28 -0.65 -7.85
CA ALA A 116 19.66 -0.78 -8.35
C ALA A 116 20.61 0.17 -7.64
N ASP A 117 20.16 1.41 -7.40
CA ASP A 117 21.03 2.48 -6.89
C ASP A 117 21.18 2.44 -5.36
N PHE A 118 20.16 1.94 -4.64
CA PHE A 118 20.11 1.92 -3.18
C PHE A 118 19.67 0.56 -2.61
N PRO A 119 20.31 -0.57 -3.00
CA PRO A 119 19.86 -1.92 -2.66
C PRO A 119 19.80 -2.19 -1.14
N ASP A 120 20.66 -1.55 -0.37
CA ASP A 120 20.76 -1.72 1.08
C ASP A 120 19.86 -0.79 1.89
N SER A 121 19.14 0.13 1.24
CA SER A 121 18.27 1.08 1.94
C SER A 121 17.10 0.38 2.65
N GLN A 122 16.65 0.96 3.77
CA GLN A 122 15.50 0.44 4.51
C GLN A 122 14.23 0.44 3.66
N VAL A 123 14.09 1.43 2.79
CA VAL A 123 12.97 1.53 1.85
C VAL A 123 12.95 0.34 0.90
N VAL A 124 14.08 0.03 0.25
CA VAL A 124 14.15 -1.12 -0.68
C VAL A 124 13.84 -2.42 0.03
N LYS A 125 14.37 -2.63 1.23
CA LYS A 125 14.08 -3.81 2.06
C LYS A 125 12.58 -3.92 2.35
N ALA A 126 11.92 -2.82 2.73
CA ALA A 126 10.49 -2.81 2.99
C ALA A 126 9.64 -3.17 1.74
N TYR A 127 10.02 -2.66 0.57
CA TYR A 127 9.37 -3.03 -0.69
C TYR A 127 9.60 -4.51 -1.06
N CYS A 128 10.81 -5.01 -0.86
CA CYS A 128 11.12 -6.43 -1.11
C CYS A 128 10.31 -7.34 -0.18
N GLU A 129 10.21 -7.00 1.10
CA GLU A 129 9.38 -7.74 2.07
C GLU A 129 7.90 -7.72 1.70
N LEU A 130 7.39 -6.55 1.26
CA LEU A 130 6.02 -6.44 0.76
C LEU A 130 5.78 -7.37 -0.44
N ALA A 131 6.68 -7.33 -1.43
CA ALA A 131 6.57 -8.19 -2.62
C ALA A 131 6.61 -9.68 -2.26
N GLN A 132 7.46 -10.07 -1.31
CA GLN A 132 7.51 -11.44 -0.82
C GLN A 132 6.20 -11.85 -0.14
N ARG A 133 5.65 -11.04 0.75
CA ARG A 133 4.37 -11.31 1.43
C ARG A 133 3.21 -11.46 0.44
N ILE A 134 3.14 -10.61 -0.58
CA ILE A 134 2.13 -10.73 -1.64
C ILE A 134 2.28 -12.08 -2.35
N ARG A 135 3.50 -12.46 -2.76
CA ARG A 135 3.76 -13.75 -3.42
C ARG A 135 3.39 -14.97 -2.57
N GLU A 136 3.59 -14.89 -1.25
CA GLU A 136 3.23 -15.96 -0.32
C GLU A 136 1.70 -16.06 -0.13
N THR A 137 0.99 -14.95 -0.25
CA THR A 137 -0.47 -14.90 -0.12
C THR A 137 -1.19 -15.36 -1.38
N VAL A 138 -0.64 -15.03 -2.54
CA VAL A 138 -1.14 -15.47 -3.84
C VAL A 138 -0.70 -16.92 -4.05
N LYS A 139 -1.64 -17.88 -3.94
CA LYS A 139 -1.34 -19.28 -4.24
C LYS A 139 -1.10 -19.44 -5.74
N PRO A 140 -0.04 -20.13 -6.16
CA PRO A 140 0.10 -20.49 -7.58
C PRO A 140 -1.10 -21.37 -7.98
N GLN A 141 -1.78 -20.94 -9.05
CA GLN A 141 -2.82 -21.73 -9.70
C GLN A 141 -2.21 -22.92 -10.42
#